data_532300670b045d4adb5bc309628fb5b0
#
_entry.id   532300670b045d4adb5bc309628fb5b0
#
_cell.length_a   1.000
_cell.length_b   1.000
_cell.length_c   1.000
_cell.angle_alpha   90.00
_cell.angle_beta   90.00
_cell.angle_gamma   90.00
#
_symmetry.space_group_name_H-M   'P 1'
#
loop_
_entity.id
_entity.type
_entity.pdbx_description
1 polymer ?
#
loop_
_entity_poly.entity_id
_entity_poly.type
_entity_poly.pdbx_seq_one_letter_code
_entity_poly.pdbx_strand_id
1 'polypeptide(L)'
;MTLDEEIKEINNQVYQMFSAAISSCQTAFKYYCSNGGCNLNIKIDDDEINDYEREIESLCMQVLLKEKVYSSDLRKVSGALKMIQDIERIGDHAYDIKWMSDYIKLLGNMDQIPGMEEMIQIVNSLALDSLQAFVKMDEDLALEIIKRDDVADKKYWDLIQYLAYLGQNQ
;
A
#
# COMPACT_ATOMS: atom_id res chain seq x y z
N MET A 1 -10.05 27.21 10.59
CA MET A 1 -8.73 26.63 10.34
C MET A 1 -7.98 27.51 9.35
N THR A 2 -6.71 27.79 9.60
CA THR A 2 -5.84 28.47 8.63
C THR A 2 -5.49 27.50 7.50
N LEU A 3 -5.02 27.99 6.35
CA LEU A 3 -4.60 27.14 5.23
C LEU A 3 -3.48 26.18 5.63
N ASP A 4 -2.53 26.65 6.43
CA ASP A 4 -1.43 25.82 6.94
C ASP A 4 -1.92 24.69 7.86
N GLU A 5 -2.93 24.96 8.68
CA GLU A 5 -3.55 23.95 9.55
C GLU A 5 -4.29 22.90 8.72
N GLU A 6 -4.99 23.29 7.67
CA GLU A 6 -5.67 22.35 6.76
C GLU A 6 -4.71 21.47 6.00
N ILE A 7 -3.60 22.02 5.49
CA ILE A 7 -2.57 21.23 4.80
C ILE A 7 -1.89 20.25 5.76
N LYS A 8 -1.65 20.67 7.01
CA LYS A 8 -1.13 19.74 8.02
C LYS A 8 -2.10 18.62 8.33
N GLU A 9 -3.40 18.92 8.38
CA GLU A 9 -4.43 17.91 8.61
C GLU A 9 -4.50 16.92 7.44
N ILE A 10 -4.47 17.40 6.18
CA ILE A 10 -4.40 16.55 5.00
C ILE A 10 -3.19 15.61 5.09
N ASN A 11 -2.00 16.13 5.38
CA ASN A 11 -0.79 15.31 5.49
C ASN A 11 -0.88 14.28 6.63
N ASN A 12 -1.47 14.67 7.75
CA ASN A 12 -1.69 13.76 8.88
C ASN A 12 -2.63 12.61 8.49
N GLN A 13 -3.73 12.91 7.83
CA GLN A 13 -4.68 11.89 7.38
C GLN A 13 -4.10 10.98 6.29
N VAL A 14 -3.32 11.51 5.36
CA VAL A 14 -2.56 10.69 4.38
C VAL A 14 -1.60 9.75 5.10
N TYR A 15 -0.89 10.22 6.13
CA TYR A 15 -0.05 9.36 6.96
C TYR A 15 -0.83 8.23 7.63
N GLN A 16 -1.98 8.54 8.24
CA GLN A 16 -2.83 7.53 8.89
C GLN A 16 -3.35 6.49 7.90
N MET A 17 -3.86 6.95 6.76
CA MET A 17 -4.33 6.09 5.68
C MET A 17 -3.22 5.16 5.18
N PHE A 18 -2.03 5.70 4.91
CA PHE A 18 -0.92 4.91 4.41
C PHE A 18 -0.42 3.90 5.45
N SER A 19 -0.34 4.31 6.71
CA SER A 19 0.02 3.40 7.82
C SER A 19 -0.99 2.24 7.95
N ALA A 20 -2.28 2.53 7.82
CA ALA A 20 -3.34 1.52 7.85
C ALA A 20 -3.22 0.55 6.66
N ALA A 21 -2.99 1.04 5.44
CA ALA A 21 -2.81 0.20 4.25
C ALA A 21 -1.59 -0.72 4.37
N ILE A 22 -0.44 -0.20 4.84
CA ILE A 22 0.77 -1.01 5.10
C ILE A 22 0.48 -2.09 6.15
N SER A 23 -0.18 -1.74 7.25
CA SER A 23 -0.54 -2.68 8.31
C SER A 23 -1.45 -3.81 7.79
N SER A 24 -2.43 -3.47 6.95
CA SER A 24 -3.31 -4.44 6.30
C SER A 24 -2.54 -5.41 5.40
N CYS A 25 -1.62 -4.89 4.58
CA CYS A 25 -0.74 -5.72 3.74
C CYS A 25 0.15 -6.64 4.57
N GLN A 26 0.79 -6.14 5.62
CA GLN A 26 1.63 -6.95 6.50
C GLN A 26 0.83 -8.07 7.17
N THR A 27 -0.41 -7.78 7.55
CA THR A 27 -1.32 -8.77 8.13
C THR A 27 -1.72 -9.84 7.10
N ALA A 28 -2.04 -9.43 5.86
CA ALA A 28 -2.35 -10.33 4.77
C ALA A 28 -1.18 -11.24 4.41
N PHE A 29 0.03 -10.70 4.35
CA PHE A 29 1.25 -11.47 4.08
C PHE A 29 1.57 -12.48 5.19
N LYS A 30 1.43 -12.09 6.46
CA LYS A 30 1.57 -13.02 7.58
C LYS A 30 0.56 -14.16 7.51
N TYR A 31 -0.68 -13.84 7.14
CA TYR A 31 -1.72 -14.84 6.96
C TYR A 31 -1.38 -15.81 5.82
N TYR A 32 -0.95 -15.31 4.67
CA TYR A 32 -0.48 -16.12 3.55
C TYR A 32 0.68 -17.05 3.96
N CYS A 33 1.75 -16.52 4.59
CA CYS A 33 2.92 -17.29 4.99
C CYS A 33 2.61 -18.34 6.07
N SER A 34 1.58 -18.14 6.88
CA SER A 34 1.17 -19.10 7.92
C SER A 34 0.33 -20.27 7.39
N ASN A 35 0.13 -20.39 6.08
CA ASN A 35 -0.81 -21.35 5.46
C ASN A 35 -2.21 -21.31 6.07
N GLY A 36 -2.65 -20.14 6.54
CA GLY A 36 -3.88 -19.99 7.29
C GLY A 36 -3.89 -20.69 8.66
N GLY A 37 -2.72 -21.11 9.15
CA GLY A 37 -2.55 -21.82 10.42
C GLY A 37 -2.69 -20.94 11.67
N CYS A 38 -2.72 -19.63 11.51
CA CYS A 38 -3.18 -18.75 12.57
C CYS A 38 -4.70 -18.82 12.62
N ASN A 39 -5.25 -19.32 13.73
CA ASN A 39 -6.69 -19.25 14.10
C ASN A 39 -7.16 -17.80 14.33
N LEU A 40 -6.56 -16.84 13.63
CA LEU A 40 -6.97 -15.46 13.66
C LEU A 40 -8.11 -15.32 12.66
N ASN A 41 -9.28 -14.97 13.17
CA ASN A 41 -10.33 -14.32 12.40
C ASN A 41 -9.76 -12.95 11.95
N ILE A 42 -8.80 -12.99 11.00
CA ILE A 42 -8.17 -11.77 10.50
C ILE A 42 -9.21 -11.09 9.62
N LYS A 43 -9.80 -10.03 10.16
CA LYS A 43 -10.62 -9.11 9.41
C LYS A 43 -9.65 -8.11 8.78
N ILE A 44 -9.41 -8.20 7.50
CA ILE A 44 -8.85 -7.12 6.71
C ILE A 44 -10.06 -6.38 6.17
N ASP A 45 -10.25 -5.18 6.69
CA ASP A 45 -11.36 -4.32 6.36
C ASP A 45 -10.78 -3.11 5.61
N ASP A 46 -11.21 -2.91 4.39
CA ASP A 46 -10.85 -1.74 3.59
C ASP A 46 -11.72 -0.53 3.89
N ASP A 47 -12.81 -0.70 4.68
CA ASP A 47 -13.73 0.38 5.03
C ASP A 47 -13.01 1.57 5.67
N GLU A 48 -12.05 1.32 6.58
CA GLU A 48 -11.26 2.37 7.23
C GLU A 48 -10.42 3.16 6.22
N ILE A 49 -9.80 2.48 5.25
CA ILE A 49 -8.97 3.11 4.20
C ILE A 49 -9.85 3.92 3.27
N ASN A 50 -11.02 3.41 2.90
CA ASN A 50 -12.01 4.09 2.08
C ASN A 50 -12.61 5.33 2.80
N ASP A 51 -12.75 5.29 4.12
CA ASP A 51 -13.19 6.45 4.90
C ASP A 51 -12.13 7.54 4.90
N TYR A 52 -10.84 7.20 5.10
CA TYR A 52 -9.75 8.16 4.96
C TYR A 52 -9.68 8.78 3.56
N GLU A 53 -9.83 8.00 2.51
CA GLU A 53 -9.83 8.51 1.14
C GLU A 53 -10.89 9.62 0.99
N ARG A 54 -12.14 9.33 1.37
CA ARG A 54 -13.26 10.28 1.26
C ARG A 54 -13.03 11.55 2.09
N GLU A 55 -12.50 11.42 3.29
CA GLU A 55 -12.21 12.56 4.15
C GLU A 55 -11.09 13.43 3.58
N ILE A 56 -10.01 12.82 3.09
CA ILE A 56 -8.89 13.54 2.49
C ILE A 56 -9.33 14.25 1.20
N GLU A 57 -10.10 13.59 0.34
CA GLU A 57 -10.69 14.22 -0.85
C GLU A 57 -11.51 15.46 -0.48
N SER A 58 -12.39 15.33 0.51
CA SER A 58 -13.21 16.44 0.99
C SER A 58 -12.38 17.62 1.48
N LEU A 59 -11.35 17.36 2.28
CA LEU A 59 -10.43 18.40 2.78
C LEU A 59 -9.65 19.05 1.63
N CYS A 60 -9.15 18.27 0.68
CA CYS A 60 -8.45 18.76 -0.49
C CYS A 60 -9.36 19.68 -1.33
N MET A 61 -10.60 19.28 -1.56
CA MET A 61 -11.56 20.09 -2.31
C MET A 61 -11.88 21.39 -1.57
N GLN A 62 -12.01 21.37 -0.24
CA GLN A 62 -12.22 22.58 0.56
C GLN A 62 -11.06 23.58 0.42
N VAL A 63 -9.81 23.07 0.39
CA VAL A 63 -8.63 23.91 0.17
C VAL A 63 -8.62 24.50 -1.23
N LEU A 64 -8.91 23.68 -2.27
CA LEU A 64 -8.92 24.12 -3.66
C LEU A 64 -9.98 25.18 -3.98
N LEU A 65 -11.08 25.22 -3.22
CA LEU A 65 -12.14 26.21 -3.37
C LEU A 65 -11.82 27.58 -2.75
N LYS A 66 -10.69 27.72 -2.05
CA LYS A 66 -10.29 29.00 -1.44
C LYS A 66 -9.70 29.94 -2.48
N GLU A 67 -10.00 31.23 -2.34
CA GLU A 67 -9.60 32.26 -3.32
C GLU A 67 -8.08 32.51 -3.40
N LYS A 68 -7.29 32.06 -2.41
CA LYS A 68 -5.85 32.32 -2.31
C LYS A 68 -5.07 31.08 -1.92
N VAL A 69 -4.93 30.15 -2.86
CA VAL A 69 -4.03 29.01 -2.70
C VAL A 69 -2.73 29.29 -3.46
N TYR A 70 -1.61 29.30 -2.77
CA TYR A 70 -0.30 29.48 -3.40
C TYR A 70 0.10 28.22 -4.17
N SER A 71 0.97 28.37 -5.17
CA SER A 71 1.40 27.27 -6.04
C SER A 71 2.07 26.10 -5.29
N SER A 72 2.74 26.38 -4.16
CA SER A 72 3.32 25.35 -3.28
C SER A 72 2.26 24.50 -2.62
N ASP A 73 1.19 25.13 -2.13
CA ASP A 73 0.10 24.45 -1.43
C ASP A 73 -0.79 23.68 -2.41
N LEU A 74 -0.99 24.25 -3.60
CA LEU A 74 -1.67 23.56 -4.69
C LEU A 74 -0.94 22.25 -5.08
N ARG A 75 0.40 22.26 -5.10
CA ARG A 75 1.19 21.05 -5.36
C ARG A 75 1.03 20.00 -4.26
N LYS A 76 1.02 20.41 -2.99
CA LYS A 76 0.80 19.51 -1.84
C LYS A 76 -0.57 18.84 -1.90
N VAL A 77 -1.62 19.63 -2.12
CA VAL A 77 -2.99 19.12 -2.23
C VAL A 77 -3.16 18.20 -3.44
N SER A 78 -2.63 18.60 -4.60
CA SER A 78 -2.65 17.76 -5.80
C SER A 78 -1.85 16.47 -5.64
N GLY A 79 -0.74 16.52 -4.91
CA GLY A 79 0.05 15.34 -4.54
C GLY A 79 -0.74 14.39 -3.64
N ALA A 80 -1.39 14.92 -2.60
CA ALA A 80 -2.23 14.13 -1.71
C ALA A 80 -3.35 13.41 -2.47
N LEU A 81 -4.08 14.12 -3.36
CA LEU A 81 -5.14 13.52 -4.18
C LEU A 81 -4.66 12.36 -5.07
N LYS A 82 -3.42 12.40 -5.54
CA LYS A 82 -2.85 11.29 -6.30
C LYS A 82 -2.44 10.13 -5.39
N MET A 83 -1.83 10.46 -4.24
CA MET A 83 -1.34 9.43 -3.31
C MET A 83 -2.47 8.60 -2.73
N ILE A 84 -3.61 9.20 -2.36
CA ILE A 84 -4.70 8.46 -1.73
C ILE A 84 -5.27 7.38 -2.64
N GLN A 85 -5.31 7.58 -3.95
CA GLN A 85 -5.75 6.58 -4.92
C GLN A 85 -4.81 5.36 -4.95
N ASP A 86 -3.49 5.60 -4.90
CA ASP A 86 -2.52 4.50 -4.86
C ASP A 86 -2.51 3.80 -3.50
N ILE A 87 -2.73 4.54 -2.40
CA ILE A 87 -2.82 3.97 -1.05
C ILE A 87 -4.08 3.11 -0.90
N GLU A 88 -5.22 3.55 -1.44
CA GLU A 88 -6.46 2.77 -1.46
C GLU A 88 -6.24 1.44 -2.19
N ARG A 89 -5.60 1.46 -3.37
CA ARG A 89 -5.26 0.24 -4.11
C ARG A 89 -4.36 -0.72 -3.33
N ILE A 90 -3.45 -0.19 -2.51
CA ILE A 90 -2.65 -1.03 -1.60
C ILE A 90 -3.56 -1.74 -0.59
N GLY A 91 -4.55 -1.05 -0.05
CA GLY A 91 -5.56 -1.62 0.83
C GLY A 91 -6.38 -2.73 0.17
N ASP A 92 -6.86 -2.48 -1.05
CA ASP A 92 -7.58 -3.46 -1.87
C ASP A 92 -6.76 -4.73 -2.09
N HIS A 93 -5.48 -4.58 -2.45
CA HIS A 93 -4.60 -5.72 -2.63
C HIS A 93 -4.38 -6.53 -1.34
N ALA A 94 -4.38 -5.88 -0.17
CA ALA A 94 -4.33 -6.61 1.10
C ALA A 94 -5.56 -7.51 1.29
N TYR A 95 -6.74 -6.99 0.95
CA TYR A 95 -7.98 -7.76 0.97
C TYR A 95 -7.93 -8.94 -0.02
N ASP A 96 -7.48 -8.70 -1.25
CA ASP A 96 -7.33 -9.73 -2.29
C ASP A 96 -6.38 -10.84 -1.85
N ILE A 97 -5.23 -10.51 -1.27
CA ILE A 97 -4.25 -11.48 -0.78
C ILE A 97 -4.88 -12.36 0.31
N LYS A 98 -5.64 -11.76 1.22
CA LYS A 98 -6.34 -12.50 2.27
C LYS A 98 -7.39 -13.44 1.66
N TRP A 99 -8.21 -12.93 0.75
CA TRP A 99 -9.24 -13.72 0.07
C TRP A 99 -8.63 -14.89 -0.72
N MET A 100 -7.58 -14.64 -1.50
CA MET A 100 -6.83 -15.66 -2.25
C MET A 100 -6.23 -16.71 -1.31
N SER A 101 -5.70 -16.29 -0.17
CA SER A 101 -5.14 -17.21 0.83
C SER A 101 -6.19 -18.13 1.42
N ASP A 102 -7.40 -17.63 1.67
CA ASP A 102 -8.54 -18.45 2.10
C ASP A 102 -8.94 -19.47 1.04
N TYR A 103 -8.98 -19.04 -0.23
CA TYR A 103 -9.32 -19.92 -1.35
C TYR A 103 -8.29 -21.03 -1.55
N ILE A 104 -7.01 -20.70 -1.51
CA ILE A 104 -5.90 -21.67 -1.58
C ILE A 104 -6.00 -22.71 -0.46
N LYS A 105 -6.31 -22.26 0.75
CA LYS A 105 -6.51 -23.14 1.90
C LYS A 105 -7.65 -24.16 1.69
N LEU A 106 -8.72 -23.76 1.00
CA LEU A 106 -9.82 -24.68 0.65
C LEU A 106 -9.43 -25.74 -0.38
N LEU A 107 -8.47 -25.44 -1.25
CA LEU A 107 -7.97 -26.36 -2.28
C LEU A 107 -6.97 -27.40 -1.74
N GLY A 108 -6.52 -27.25 -0.51
CA GLY A 108 -5.50 -28.10 0.12
C GLY A 108 -4.16 -27.39 0.27
N ASN A 109 -3.21 -28.03 0.95
CA ASN A 109 -1.90 -27.43 1.19
C ASN A 109 -1.19 -27.14 -0.14
N MET A 110 -0.93 -25.86 -0.38
CA MET A 110 0.01 -25.45 -1.39
C MET A 110 1.42 -25.41 -0.80
N ASP A 111 2.37 -25.99 -1.51
CA ASP A 111 3.78 -25.77 -1.21
C ASP A 111 4.08 -24.27 -1.33
N GLN A 112 4.92 -23.76 -0.44
CA GLN A 112 5.34 -22.36 -0.50
C GLN A 112 6.03 -22.10 -1.85
N ILE A 113 5.65 -21.02 -2.52
CA ILE A 113 6.26 -20.61 -3.78
C ILE A 113 7.67 -20.08 -3.49
N PRO A 114 8.73 -20.72 -4.03
CA PRO A 114 10.10 -20.24 -3.83
C PRO A 114 10.26 -18.79 -4.26
N GLY A 115 10.84 -17.97 -3.40
CA GLY A 115 11.06 -16.54 -3.67
C GLY A 115 9.89 -15.62 -3.29
N MET A 116 8.74 -16.14 -2.88
CA MET A 116 7.61 -15.31 -2.46
C MET A 116 7.91 -14.55 -1.16
N GLU A 117 8.54 -15.19 -0.17
CA GLU A 117 8.94 -14.50 1.06
C GLU A 117 9.89 -13.32 0.80
N GLU A 118 10.85 -13.52 -0.10
CA GLU A 118 11.78 -12.46 -0.52
C GLU A 118 11.03 -11.30 -1.20
N MET A 119 10.07 -11.60 -2.07
CA MET A 119 9.21 -10.59 -2.70
C MET A 119 8.43 -9.80 -1.64
N ILE A 120 7.84 -10.47 -0.66
CA ILE A 120 7.11 -9.85 0.44
C ILE A 120 8.02 -8.91 1.25
N GLN A 121 9.26 -9.31 1.54
CA GLN A 121 10.22 -8.48 2.26
C GLN A 121 10.59 -7.22 1.46
N ILE A 122 10.82 -7.36 0.15
CA ILE A 122 11.13 -6.24 -0.74
C ILE A 122 9.98 -5.23 -0.74
N VAL A 123 8.75 -5.70 -0.99
CA VAL A 123 7.56 -4.84 -1.04
C VAL A 123 7.30 -4.14 0.29
N ASN A 124 7.39 -4.85 1.41
CA ASN A 124 7.23 -4.26 2.73
C ASN A 124 8.29 -3.17 3.01
N SER A 125 9.54 -3.41 2.64
CA SER A 125 10.61 -2.41 2.80
C SER A 125 10.33 -1.16 1.96
N LEU A 126 9.94 -1.33 0.69
CA LEU A 126 9.60 -0.21 -0.19
C LEU A 126 8.43 0.62 0.36
N ALA A 127 7.38 -0.04 0.85
CA ALA A 127 6.21 0.65 1.42
C ALA A 127 6.56 1.44 2.68
N LEU A 128 7.32 0.85 3.62
CA LEU A 128 7.74 1.52 4.85
C LEU A 128 8.68 2.71 4.56
N ASP A 129 9.64 2.53 3.65
CA ASP A 129 10.55 3.59 3.28
C ASP A 129 9.81 4.73 2.53
N SER A 130 8.78 4.41 1.72
CA SER A 130 7.93 5.40 1.07
C SER A 130 7.16 6.25 2.08
N LEU A 131 6.59 5.61 3.12
CA LEU A 131 5.95 6.32 4.21
C LEU A 131 6.95 7.23 4.94
N GLN A 132 8.17 6.74 5.20
CA GLN A 132 9.21 7.53 5.83
C GLN A 132 9.65 8.72 4.97
N ALA A 133 9.82 8.53 3.66
CA ALA A 133 10.15 9.60 2.72
C ALA A 133 9.07 10.68 2.71
N PHE A 134 7.80 10.29 2.71
CA PHE A 134 6.66 11.20 2.80
C PHE A 134 6.66 12.02 4.11
N VAL A 135 6.82 11.35 5.26
CA VAL A 135 6.80 12.01 6.58
C VAL A 135 7.94 13.00 6.74
N LYS A 136 9.13 12.63 6.24
CA LYS A 136 10.33 13.49 6.34
C LYS A 136 10.45 14.49 5.20
N MET A 137 9.57 14.43 4.20
CA MET A 137 9.71 15.19 2.94
C MET A 137 11.09 14.98 2.31
N ASP A 138 11.58 13.72 2.34
CA ASP A 138 12.90 13.31 1.90
C ASP A 138 12.87 12.90 0.42
N GLU A 139 13.23 13.85 -0.43
CA GLU A 139 13.23 13.66 -1.89
C GLU A 139 14.34 12.68 -2.33
N ASP A 140 15.48 12.68 -1.68
CA ASP A 140 16.60 11.77 -2.02
C ASP A 140 16.20 10.32 -1.71
N LEU A 141 15.58 10.09 -0.57
CA LEU A 141 15.04 8.77 -0.22
C LEU A 141 13.93 8.34 -1.20
N ALA A 142 13.03 9.24 -1.59
CA ALA A 142 11.99 8.94 -2.57
C ALA A 142 12.57 8.52 -3.92
N LEU A 143 13.62 9.21 -4.40
CA LEU A 143 14.32 8.86 -5.65
C LEU A 143 15.08 7.52 -5.54
N GLU A 144 15.61 7.19 -4.37
CA GLU A 144 16.24 5.89 -4.12
C GLU A 144 15.20 4.77 -4.19
N ILE A 145 14.05 4.96 -3.56
CA ILE A 145 12.95 3.98 -3.55
C ILE A 145 12.48 3.68 -4.98
N ILE A 146 12.32 4.70 -5.83
CA ILE A 146 11.95 4.55 -7.25
C ILE A 146 12.95 3.64 -7.99
N LYS A 147 14.26 3.77 -7.71
CA LYS A 147 15.27 2.89 -8.31
C LYS A 147 15.22 1.46 -7.76
N ARG A 148 14.86 1.31 -6.48
CA ARG A 148 14.72 -0.02 -5.86
C ARG A 148 13.50 -0.78 -6.35
N ASP A 149 12.52 -0.11 -6.92
CA ASP A 149 11.34 -0.72 -7.54
C ASP A 149 11.72 -1.67 -8.69
N ASP A 150 12.78 -1.38 -9.44
CA ASP A 150 13.33 -2.28 -10.47
C ASP A 150 13.66 -3.68 -9.91
N VAL A 151 14.03 -3.78 -8.63
CA VAL A 151 14.33 -5.06 -7.96
C VAL A 151 13.04 -5.82 -7.69
N ALA A 152 11.98 -5.14 -7.28
CA ALA A 152 10.66 -5.73 -7.09
C ALA A 152 10.08 -6.23 -8.42
N ASP A 153 10.18 -5.44 -9.48
CA ASP A 153 9.74 -5.78 -10.83
C ASP A 153 10.46 -7.04 -11.35
N LYS A 154 11.78 -7.09 -11.21
CA LYS A 154 12.56 -8.28 -11.60
C LYS A 154 12.09 -9.50 -10.84
N LYS A 155 11.91 -9.41 -9.53
CA LYS A 155 11.45 -10.51 -8.69
C LYS A 155 10.06 -10.98 -9.08
N TYR A 156 9.16 -10.05 -9.41
CA TYR A 156 7.84 -10.36 -9.94
C TYR A 156 7.92 -11.21 -11.21
N TRP A 157 8.73 -10.81 -12.19
CA TRP A 157 8.91 -11.57 -13.44
C TRP A 157 9.53 -12.95 -13.22
N ASP A 158 10.49 -13.08 -12.32
CA ASP A 158 11.09 -14.36 -11.94
C ASP A 158 10.02 -15.31 -11.37
N LEU A 159 9.13 -14.81 -10.50
CA LEU A 159 8.02 -15.58 -9.94
C LEU A 159 7.00 -15.99 -11.01
N ILE A 160 6.63 -15.10 -11.92
CA ILE A 160 5.70 -15.40 -13.01
C ILE A 160 6.28 -16.50 -13.93
N GLN A 161 7.55 -16.43 -14.28
CA GLN A 161 8.21 -17.45 -15.09
C GLN A 161 8.23 -18.80 -14.38
N TYR A 162 8.52 -18.82 -13.09
CA TYR A 162 8.48 -20.04 -12.29
C TYR A 162 7.08 -20.67 -12.25
N LEU A 163 6.04 -19.88 -12.03
CA LEU A 163 4.66 -20.36 -12.01
C LEU A 163 4.21 -20.87 -13.39
N ALA A 164 4.60 -20.20 -14.47
CA ALA A 164 4.33 -20.66 -15.83
C ALA A 164 5.02 -22.00 -16.13
N TYR A 165 6.25 -22.18 -15.67
CA TYR A 165 6.97 -23.45 -15.80
C TYR A 165 6.27 -24.59 -15.04
N LEU A 166 5.80 -24.33 -13.82
CA LEU A 166 5.03 -25.33 -13.05
C LEU A 166 3.75 -25.73 -13.77
N GLY A 167 3.01 -24.76 -14.33
CA GLY A 167 1.76 -25.05 -15.06
C GLY A 167 1.94 -25.84 -16.36
N GLN A 168 3.13 -25.81 -16.96
CA GLN A 168 3.43 -26.60 -18.17
C GLN A 168 3.83 -28.04 -17.86
N ASN A 169 4.23 -28.34 -16.63
CA ASN A 169 4.76 -29.66 -16.25
C ASN A 169 3.79 -30.47 -15.36
N GLN A 170 2.54 -30.01 -15.22
CA GLN A 170 1.44 -30.75 -14.63
C GLN A 170 0.50 -31.26 -15.73
#